data_27f0f81dc5eda37a71a9079de1117518
#
_entry.id   27f0f81dc5eda37a71a9079de1117518
#
_cell.length_a   1.000
_cell.length_b   1.000
_cell.length_c   1.000
_cell.angle_alpha   90.00
_cell.angle_beta   90.00
_cell.angle_gamma   90.00
#
_symmetry.space_group_name_H-M   'P 1'
#
loop_
_entity.id
_entity.type
_entity.pdbx_description
1 polymer ?
#
loop_
_entity_poly.entity_id
_entity_poly.type
_entity_poly.pdbx_seq_one_letter_code
_entity_poly.pdbx_strand_id
1 'polypeptide(L)'
;SGLLKNMAKGFNEKVTFRKELDFLNDYVTIEKVKYVELFDLVVQVDEPELYEALVIKLTLQPLVENAIFNGIEPGGKHGTILIHAYRDGEDFVIRVRDDGVGIPREKMATILNNTEKVKGSSMSGIGLPNVDRRIKLNYGDEYGLTIESEEGSFTEITIRMPLEFAAG
;
A
#
# COMPACT_ATOMS: atom_id res chain seq x y z
N SER A 1 -26.33 15.40 2.62
CA SER A 1 -26.32 15.59 4.07
C SER A 1 -24.88 15.78 4.57
N GLY A 2 -24.74 16.47 5.70
CA GLY A 2 -23.43 16.69 6.30
C GLY A 2 -22.71 15.39 6.69
N LEU A 3 -23.47 14.38 7.07
CA LEU A 3 -22.90 13.08 7.44
C LEU A 3 -22.24 12.40 6.24
N LEU A 4 -22.90 12.38 5.09
CA LEU A 4 -22.34 11.78 3.87
C LEU A 4 -21.12 12.57 3.38
N LYS A 5 -21.13 13.90 3.49
CA LYS A 5 -19.98 14.72 3.14
C LYS A 5 -18.78 14.40 4.05
N ASN A 6 -19.03 14.22 5.35
CA ASN A 6 -17.96 13.91 6.29
C ASN A 6 -17.40 12.52 6.07
N MET A 7 -18.23 11.55 5.72
CA MET A 7 -17.76 10.20 5.38
C MET A 7 -16.92 10.22 4.11
N ALA A 8 -17.37 10.95 3.08
CA ALA A 8 -16.62 11.08 1.83
C ALA A 8 -15.28 11.79 2.06
N LYS A 9 -15.26 12.82 2.90
CA LYS A 9 -14.03 13.52 3.30
C LYS A 9 -13.05 12.57 4.00
N GLY A 10 -13.57 11.71 4.89
CA GLY A 10 -12.73 10.75 5.60
C GLY A 10 -12.01 9.78 4.69
N PHE A 11 -12.66 9.31 3.63
CA PHE A 11 -12.06 8.40 2.66
C PHE A 11 -11.04 9.06 1.74
N ASN A 12 -11.17 10.38 1.51
CA ASN A 12 -10.28 11.10 0.61
C ASN A 12 -9.36 12.07 1.36
N GLU A 13 -9.32 11.96 2.68
CA GLU A 13 -8.46 12.79 3.50
C GLU A 13 -7.01 12.57 3.15
N LYS A 14 -6.29 13.66 2.92
CA LYS A 14 -4.86 13.62 2.68
C LYS A 14 -4.11 13.88 3.97
N VAL A 15 -3.08 13.08 4.20
CA VAL A 15 -2.18 13.23 5.33
C VAL A 15 -0.76 13.24 4.82
N THR A 16 0.20 13.66 5.65
CA THR A 16 1.60 13.55 5.25
C THR A 16 2.02 12.10 5.20
N PHE A 17 2.99 11.80 4.38
CA PHE A 17 3.58 10.47 4.32
C PHE A 17 4.11 10.03 5.69
N ARG A 18 4.70 10.97 6.45
CA ARG A 18 5.14 10.74 7.84
C ARG A 18 3.99 10.19 8.69
N LYS A 19 2.82 10.83 8.62
CA LYS A 19 1.67 10.42 9.40
C LYS A 19 1.13 9.07 8.96
N GLU A 20 1.13 8.82 7.66
CA GLU A 20 0.73 7.52 7.13
C GLU A 20 1.67 6.40 7.63
N LEU A 21 2.98 6.68 7.70
CA LEU A 21 3.94 5.73 8.26
C LEU A 21 3.71 5.50 9.76
N ASP A 22 3.31 6.53 10.50
CA ASP A 22 2.99 6.37 11.91
C ASP A 22 1.79 5.45 12.12
N PHE A 23 0.73 5.63 11.31
CA PHE A 23 -0.44 4.74 11.33
C PHE A 23 -0.02 3.30 10.98
N LEU A 24 0.84 3.17 9.98
CA LEU A 24 1.33 1.86 9.55
C LEU A 24 2.15 1.20 10.66
N ASN A 25 3.00 1.95 11.35
CA ASN A 25 3.79 1.41 12.46
C ASN A 25 2.91 0.89 13.60
N ASP A 26 1.81 1.59 13.90
CA ASP A 26 0.86 1.13 14.91
C ASP A 26 0.22 -0.20 14.48
N TYR A 27 -0.19 -0.29 13.23
CA TYR A 27 -0.77 -1.51 12.66
C TYR A 27 0.24 -2.67 12.71
N VAL A 28 1.47 -2.43 12.25
CA VAL A 28 2.51 -3.45 12.20
C VAL A 28 2.88 -3.94 13.61
N THR A 29 2.90 -3.04 14.58
CA THR A 29 3.16 -3.41 15.98
C THR A 29 2.14 -4.43 16.49
N ILE A 30 0.86 -4.22 16.16
CA ILE A 30 -0.21 -5.15 16.52
C ILE A 30 -0.04 -6.49 15.80
N GLU A 31 0.27 -6.46 14.51
CA GLU A 31 0.44 -7.68 13.73
C GLU A 31 1.65 -8.50 14.20
N LYS A 32 2.72 -7.85 14.63
CA LYS A 32 3.91 -8.54 15.14
C LYS A 32 3.65 -9.28 16.45
N VAL A 33 2.66 -8.86 17.22
CA VAL A 33 2.23 -9.59 18.42
C VAL A 33 1.62 -10.95 18.02
N LYS A 34 0.83 -10.96 16.94
CA LYS A 34 0.17 -12.18 16.43
C LYS A 34 1.12 -13.08 15.65
N TYR A 35 2.03 -12.47 14.90
CA TYR A 35 2.92 -13.17 13.96
C TYR A 35 4.37 -12.91 14.36
N VAL A 36 4.74 -13.42 15.54
CA VAL A 36 6.09 -13.26 16.09
C VAL A 36 7.13 -13.76 15.08
N GLU A 37 8.09 -12.90 14.76
CA GLU A 37 9.21 -13.22 13.86
C GLU A 37 8.80 -13.65 12.43
N LEU A 38 7.58 -13.32 11.98
CA LEU A 38 7.17 -13.66 10.62
C LEU A 38 7.81 -12.73 9.59
N PHE A 39 7.94 -11.45 9.91
CA PHE A 39 8.48 -10.49 8.94
C PHE A 39 9.21 -9.32 9.60
N ASP A 40 10.08 -8.71 8.81
CA ASP A 40 10.68 -7.41 9.11
C ASP A 40 10.11 -6.37 8.15
N LEU A 41 9.89 -5.16 8.64
CA LEU A 41 9.48 -4.03 7.83
C LEU A 41 10.63 -3.02 7.76
N VAL A 42 11.09 -2.73 6.55
CA VAL A 42 12.16 -1.77 6.29
C VAL A 42 11.59 -0.61 5.48
N VAL A 43 11.86 0.62 5.90
CA VAL A 43 11.42 1.82 5.20
C VAL A 43 12.63 2.60 4.71
N GLN A 44 12.67 2.87 3.41
CA GLN A 44 13.71 3.66 2.77
C GLN A 44 13.06 4.85 2.08
N VAL A 45 13.46 6.06 2.46
CA VAL A 45 12.98 7.31 1.86
C VAL A 45 14.18 8.05 1.31
N ASP A 46 14.18 8.27 -0.01
CA ASP A 46 15.37 8.81 -0.70
C ASP A 46 15.68 10.26 -0.33
N GLU A 47 14.66 11.07 -0.06
CA GLU A 47 14.84 12.49 0.28
C GLU A 47 14.01 12.80 1.53
N PRO A 48 14.61 13.50 2.53
CA PRO A 48 13.87 13.80 3.78
C PRO A 48 12.58 14.60 3.58
N GLU A 49 12.53 15.47 2.56
CA GLU A 49 11.32 16.27 2.30
C GLU A 49 10.11 15.42 1.95
N LEU A 50 10.32 14.19 1.45
CA LEU A 50 9.24 13.31 1.06
C LEU A 50 8.38 12.86 2.23
N TYR A 51 8.89 12.93 3.46
CA TYR A 51 8.07 12.68 4.64
C TYR A 51 6.90 13.65 4.77
N GLU A 52 7.03 14.84 4.18
CA GLU A 52 5.97 15.86 4.22
C GLU A 52 5.08 15.84 2.98
N ALA A 53 5.33 14.94 2.02
CA ALA A 53 4.47 14.77 0.85
C ALA A 53 3.09 14.30 1.28
N LEU A 54 2.06 14.78 0.60
CA LEU A 54 0.68 14.42 0.89
C LEU A 54 0.29 13.12 0.20
N VAL A 55 -0.35 12.24 0.94
CA VAL A 55 -0.88 10.97 0.43
C VAL A 55 -2.32 10.82 0.91
N ILE A 56 -3.10 10.01 0.21
CA ILE A 56 -4.46 9.70 0.64
C ILE A 56 -4.35 8.74 1.84
N LYS A 57 -5.06 9.07 2.91
CA LYS A 57 -5.08 8.27 4.14
C LYS A 57 -5.48 6.81 3.85
N LEU A 58 -4.84 5.87 4.54
CA LEU A 58 -5.08 4.42 4.40
C LEU A 58 -4.76 3.88 3.00
N THR A 59 -3.68 4.37 2.42
CA THR A 59 -3.16 3.87 1.15
C THR A 59 -2.10 2.78 1.35
N LEU A 60 -1.21 2.97 2.33
CA LEU A 60 -0.11 2.02 2.59
C LEU A 60 -0.54 0.75 3.30
N GLN A 61 -1.42 0.87 4.29
CA GLN A 61 -1.82 -0.28 5.10
C GLN A 61 -2.34 -1.45 4.26
N PRO A 62 -3.24 -1.26 3.28
CA PRO A 62 -3.70 -2.37 2.44
C PRO A 62 -2.57 -3.06 1.67
N LEU A 63 -1.55 -2.32 1.27
CA LEU A 63 -0.40 -2.89 0.55
C LEU A 63 0.45 -3.76 1.48
N VAL A 64 0.66 -3.30 2.70
CA VAL A 64 1.41 -4.06 3.69
C VAL A 64 0.62 -5.28 4.16
N GLU A 65 -0.70 -5.13 4.34
CA GLU A 65 -1.57 -6.27 4.64
C GLU A 65 -1.46 -7.35 3.56
N ASN A 66 -1.48 -6.94 2.29
CA ASN A 66 -1.33 -7.85 1.18
C ASN A 66 0.03 -8.57 1.23
N ALA A 67 1.11 -7.84 1.53
CA ALA A 67 2.44 -8.42 1.65
C ALA A 67 2.49 -9.47 2.77
N ILE A 68 1.88 -9.20 3.91
CA ILE A 68 1.86 -10.13 5.04
C ILE A 68 1.01 -11.36 4.71
N PHE A 69 -0.26 -11.17 4.35
CA PHE A 69 -1.22 -12.25 4.29
C PHE A 69 -1.20 -13.05 3.00
N ASN A 70 -0.81 -12.42 1.88
CA ASN A 70 -0.76 -13.09 0.59
C ASN A 70 0.67 -13.38 0.12
N GLY A 71 1.66 -12.68 0.69
CA GLY A 71 3.06 -12.85 0.32
C GLY A 71 3.83 -13.73 1.29
N ILE A 72 4.00 -13.27 2.51
CA ILE A 72 4.93 -13.89 3.47
C ILE A 72 4.31 -15.04 4.25
N GLU A 73 3.11 -14.85 4.80
CA GLU A 73 2.45 -15.86 5.62
C GLU A 73 2.28 -17.20 4.89
N PRO A 74 1.80 -17.23 3.62
CA PRO A 74 1.62 -18.51 2.93
C PRO A 74 2.91 -19.31 2.76
N GLY A 75 4.07 -18.65 2.73
CA GLY A 75 5.36 -19.32 2.57
C GLY A 75 5.85 -20.00 3.84
N GLY A 76 5.28 -19.70 5.00
CA GLY A 76 5.62 -20.32 6.27
C GLY A 76 7.04 -20.06 6.77
N LYS A 77 7.73 -19.07 6.24
CA LYS A 77 9.08 -18.68 6.67
C LYS A 77 9.17 -17.18 6.81
N HIS A 78 10.17 -16.73 7.56
CA HIS A 78 10.42 -15.30 7.77
C HIS A 78 10.65 -14.59 6.44
N GLY A 79 10.10 -13.39 6.30
CA GLY A 79 10.27 -12.56 5.12
C GLY A 79 10.53 -11.11 5.46
N THR A 80 10.82 -10.33 4.43
CA THR A 80 11.07 -8.89 4.54
C THR A 80 10.10 -8.11 3.67
N ILE A 81 9.53 -7.05 4.24
CA ILE A 81 8.72 -6.08 3.51
C ILE A 81 9.52 -4.79 3.43
N LEU A 82 9.79 -4.34 2.21
CA LEU A 82 10.51 -3.09 1.97
C LEU A 82 9.55 -2.05 1.40
N ILE A 83 9.49 -0.91 2.06
CA ILE A 83 8.80 0.27 1.55
C ILE A 83 9.87 1.24 1.06
N HIS A 84 9.86 1.53 -0.23
CA HIS A 84 10.80 2.47 -0.83
C HIS A 84 10.04 3.64 -1.43
N ALA A 85 10.25 4.83 -0.90
CA ALA A 85 9.61 6.05 -1.36
C ALA A 85 10.65 6.95 -2.03
N TYR A 86 10.33 7.43 -3.23
CA TYR A 86 11.23 8.27 -3.99
C TYR A 86 10.47 9.22 -4.92
N ARG A 87 11.18 10.20 -5.42
CA ARG A 87 10.65 11.18 -6.37
C ARG A 87 11.03 10.76 -7.79
N ASP A 88 10.08 10.84 -8.69
CA ASP A 88 10.32 10.64 -10.12
C ASP A 88 9.71 11.82 -10.87
N GLY A 89 10.57 12.82 -11.19
CA GLY A 89 10.10 14.05 -11.79
C GLY A 89 9.16 14.81 -10.86
N GLU A 90 7.91 14.97 -11.27
CA GLU A 90 6.87 15.63 -10.48
C GLU A 90 5.99 14.62 -9.74
N ASP A 91 6.35 13.35 -9.79
CA ASP A 91 5.57 12.30 -9.18
C ASP A 91 6.21 11.81 -7.88
N PHE A 92 5.37 11.35 -6.98
CA PHE A 92 5.76 10.63 -5.78
C PHE A 92 5.48 9.15 -5.99
N VAL A 93 6.51 8.33 -5.84
CA VAL A 93 6.43 6.89 -6.08
C VAL A 93 6.74 6.15 -4.78
N ILE A 94 5.88 5.20 -4.43
CA ILE A 94 6.09 4.35 -3.25
C ILE A 94 6.02 2.91 -3.71
N ARG A 95 7.08 2.14 -3.48
CA ARG A 95 7.12 0.71 -3.76
C ARG A 95 7.02 -0.08 -2.47
N VAL A 96 6.15 -1.08 -2.47
CA VAL A 96 6.02 -2.02 -1.36
C VAL A 96 6.36 -3.40 -1.91
N ARG A 97 7.52 -3.92 -1.51
CA ARG A 97 8.04 -5.19 -2.01
C ARG A 97 8.13 -6.20 -0.88
N ASP A 98 7.64 -7.41 -1.12
CA ASP A 98 7.84 -8.53 -0.21
C ASP A 98 8.58 -9.66 -0.92
N ASP A 99 9.33 -10.45 -0.16
CA ASP A 99 10.04 -11.62 -0.65
C ASP A 99 9.28 -12.92 -0.36
N GLY A 100 7.95 -12.84 -0.41
CA GLY A 100 7.07 -13.97 -0.15
C GLY A 100 6.89 -14.89 -1.35
N VAL A 101 5.74 -15.55 -1.39
CA VAL A 101 5.48 -16.60 -2.38
C VAL A 101 5.26 -16.10 -3.81
N GLY A 102 5.04 -14.79 -3.98
CA GLY A 102 4.74 -14.24 -5.28
C GLY A 102 3.33 -14.57 -5.75
N ILE A 103 2.99 -14.11 -6.96
CA ILE A 103 1.66 -14.26 -7.54
C ILE A 103 1.80 -15.09 -8.81
N PRO A 104 0.99 -16.14 -8.99
CA PRO A 104 0.97 -16.90 -10.24
C PRO A 104 0.65 -15.98 -11.42
N ARG A 105 1.33 -16.21 -12.53
CA ARG A 105 1.22 -15.39 -13.74
C ARG A 105 -0.23 -15.26 -14.23
N GLU A 106 -0.99 -16.33 -14.17
CA GLU A 106 -2.39 -16.36 -14.60
C GLU A 106 -3.31 -15.50 -13.72
N LYS A 107 -2.90 -15.18 -12.51
CA LYS A 107 -3.68 -14.32 -11.60
C LYS A 107 -3.31 -12.84 -11.70
N MET A 108 -2.14 -12.52 -12.26
CA MET A 108 -1.66 -11.15 -12.33
C MET A 108 -2.61 -10.22 -13.09
N ALA A 109 -3.15 -10.71 -14.21
CA ALA A 109 -4.00 -9.88 -15.08
C ALA A 109 -5.34 -9.50 -14.45
N THR A 110 -5.77 -10.21 -13.40
CA THR A 110 -7.12 -10.02 -12.82
C THR A 110 -7.11 -9.34 -11.46
N ILE A 111 -5.95 -9.20 -10.82
CA ILE A 111 -5.88 -8.72 -9.43
C ILE A 111 -6.50 -7.35 -9.24
N LEU A 112 -6.20 -6.38 -10.10
CA LEU A 112 -6.72 -5.01 -9.98
C LEU A 112 -8.13 -4.86 -10.54
N ASN A 113 -8.57 -5.82 -11.36
CA ASN A 113 -9.89 -5.78 -11.98
C ASN A 113 -10.92 -6.61 -11.24
N ASN A 114 -10.47 -7.45 -10.30
CA ASN A 114 -11.36 -8.35 -9.58
C ASN A 114 -12.05 -7.60 -8.43
N THR A 115 -13.36 -7.42 -8.55
CA THR A 115 -14.17 -6.78 -7.52
C THR A 115 -14.70 -7.77 -6.50
N GLU A 116 -14.48 -9.07 -6.72
CA GLU A 116 -14.92 -10.08 -5.77
C GLU A 116 -14.03 -10.06 -4.52
N LYS A 117 -14.67 -10.18 -3.37
CA LYS A 117 -13.95 -10.31 -2.11
C LYS A 117 -13.22 -11.64 -2.12
N VAL A 118 -11.90 -11.60 -2.21
CA VAL A 118 -11.09 -12.80 -2.03
C VAL A 118 -11.25 -13.24 -0.59
N LYS A 119 -11.54 -14.53 -0.37
CA LYS A 119 -11.58 -15.11 0.98
C LYS A 119 -10.23 -14.88 1.64
N GLY A 120 -10.24 -14.25 2.82
CA GLY A 120 -9.02 -13.87 3.50
C GLY A 120 -8.55 -12.47 3.16
N SER A 121 -9.40 -11.66 2.53
CA SER A 121 -9.10 -10.26 2.24
C SER A 121 -8.80 -9.46 3.51
N SER A 122 -8.05 -8.38 3.34
CA SER A 122 -7.54 -7.53 4.39
C SER A 122 -8.55 -7.23 5.49
N MET A 123 -8.07 -7.15 6.72
CA MET A 123 -8.90 -6.83 7.89
C MET A 123 -9.47 -5.42 7.83
N SER A 124 -8.89 -4.54 7.02
CA SER A 124 -9.42 -3.19 6.80
C SER A 124 -10.62 -3.18 5.86
N GLY A 125 -10.89 -4.29 5.14
CA GLY A 125 -11.94 -4.35 4.12
C GLY A 125 -11.61 -3.57 2.86
N ILE A 126 -10.39 -3.03 2.75
CA ILE A 126 -9.94 -2.23 1.61
C ILE A 126 -8.94 -3.08 0.83
N GLY A 127 -9.31 -3.51 -0.38
CA GLY A 127 -8.43 -4.30 -1.23
C GLY A 127 -7.63 -3.43 -2.18
N LEU A 128 -6.68 -4.06 -2.89
CA LEU A 128 -5.86 -3.37 -3.88
C LEU A 128 -6.67 -2.65 -4.96
N PRO A 129 -7.76 -3.24 -5.51
CA PRO A 129 -8.57 -2.52 -6.50
C PRO A 129 -9.17 -1.22 -5.96
N ASN A 130 -9.53 -1.18 -4.67
CA ASN A 130 -10.07 0.04 -4.06
C ASN A 130 -9.00 1.12 -3.92
N VAL A 131 -7.78 0.74 -3.55
CA VAL A 131 -6.66 1.69 -3.47
C VAL A 131 -6.38 2.29 -4.85
N ASP A 132 -6.30 1.44 -5.88
CA ASP A 132 -6.08 1.87 -7.26
C ASP A 132 -7.17 2.85 -7.71
N ARG A 133 -8.43 2.50 -7.46
CA ARG A 133 -9.57 3.34 -7.81
C ARG A 133 -9.54 4.69 -7.10
N ARG A 134 -9.22 4.70 -5.81
CA ARG A 134 -9.16 5.95 -5.04
C ARG A 134 -8.08 6.89 -5.58
N ILE A 135 -6.92 6.35 -5.94
CA ILE A 135 -5.84 7.14 -6.53
C ILE A 135 -6.29 7.72 -7.87
N LYS A 136 -6.89 6.91 -8.74
CA LYS A 136 -7.36 7.36 -10.04
C LYS A 136 -8.46 8.40 -9.94
N LEU A 137 -9.38 8.23 -9.00
CA LEU A 137 -10.46 9.22 -8.79
C LEU A 137 -9.94 10.56 -8.30
N ASN A 138 -8.85 10.57 -7.55
CA ASN A 138 -8.29 11.81 -7.01
C ASN A 138 -7.29 12.48 -7.95
N TYR A 139 -6.57 11.71 -8.77
CA TYR A 139 -5.43 12.25 -9.53
C TYR A 139 -5.51 12.01 -11.03
N GLY A 140 -6.38 11.14 -11.51
CA GLY A 140 -6.50 10.79 -12.92
C GLY A 140 -6.09 9.37 -13.23
N ASP A 141 -6.46 8.90 -14.43
CA ASP A 141 -6.26 7.50 -14.82
C ASP A 141 -4.80 7.12 -15.08
N GLU A 142 -3.94 8.11 -15.26
CA GLU A 142 -2.49 7.89 -15.44
C GLU A 142 -1.78 7.52 -14.14
N TYR A 143 -2.45 7.66 -13.01
CA TYR A 143 -1.92 7.32 -11.69
C TYR A 143 -2.58 6.04 -11.17
N GLY A 144 -2.08 5.49 -10.08
CA GLY A 144 -2.66 4.30 -9.50
C GLY A 144 -1.62 3.28 -9.07
N LEU A 145 -2.02 2.01 -9.08
CA LEU A 145 -1.15 0.89 -8.71
C LEU A 145 -0.67 0.13 -9.92
N THR A 146 0.58 -0.34 -9.87
CA THR A 146 1.10 -1.37 -10.76
C THR A 146 1.65 -2.50 -9.90
N ILE A 147 1.56 -3.73 -10.41
CA ILE A 147 1.99 -4.92 -9.68
C ILE A 147 3.00 -5.67 -10.54
N GLU A 148 4.13 -6.01 -9.93
CA GLU A 148 5.14 -6.85 -10.54
C GLU A 148 5.40 -7.99 -9.57
N SER A 149 5.47 -9.21 -10.07
CA SER A 149 5.67 -10.38 -9.22
C SER A 149 6.28 -11.53 -9.99
N GLU A 150 7.04 -12.33 -9.26
CA GLU A 150 7.57 -13.60 -9.77
C GLU A 150 7.19 -14.66 -8.76
N GLU A 151 6.45 -15.67 -9.19
CA GLU A 151 6.03 -16.78 -8.34
C GLU A 151 7.22 -17.44 -7.69
N GLY A 152 7.18 -17.59 -6.37
CA GLY A 152 8.27 -18.18 -5.59
C GLY A 152 9.37 -17.19 -5.20
N SER A 153 9.31 -15.94 -5.65
CA SER A 153 10.39 -14.98 -5.45
C SER A 153 9.96 -13.69 -4.73
N PHE A 154 9.03 -12.94 -5.33
CA PHE A 154 8.65 -11.64 -4.77
C PHE A 154 7.32 -11.13 -5.32
N THR A 155 6.77 -10.12 -4.63
CA THR A 155 5.70 -9.26 -5.15
C THR A 155 6.07 -7.82 -4.85
N GLU A 156 5.96 -6.96 -5.86
CA GLU A 156 6.19 -5.52 -5.70
C GLU A 156 4.98 -4.75 -6.21
N ILE A 157 4.42 -3.92 -5.35
CA ILE A 157 3.29 -3.06 -5.69
C ILE A 157 3.81 -1.63 -5.67
N THR A 158 3.61 -0.91 -6.77
CA THR A 158 4.06 0.46 -6.91
C THR A 158 2.85 1.39 -6.94
N ILE A 159 2.87 2.39 -6.06
CA ILE A 159 1.91 3.49 -6.06
C ILE A 159 2.57 4.67 -6.76
N ARG A 160 1.87 5.27 -7.72
CA ARG A 160 2.31 6.51 -8.34
C ARG A 160 1.22 7.57 -8.18
N MET A 161 1.61 8.75 -7.74
CA MET A 161 0.71 9.89 -7.55
C MET A 161 1.50 11.18 -7.79
N PRO A 162 0.83 12.31 -8.04
CA PRO A 162 1.54 13.59 -8.11
C PRO A 162 2.21 13.90 -6.78
N LEU A 163 3.40 14.48 -6.83
CA LEU A 163 4.07 14.97 -5.64
C LEU A 163 3.46 16.31 -5.25
N GLU A 164 2.84 16.37 -4.07
CA GLU A 164 2.27 17.60 -3.55
C GLU A 164 2.57 17.73 -2.06
N PHE A 165 2.66 18.98 -1.61
CA PHE A 165 2.89 19.34 -0.23
C PHE A 165 1.75 20.22 0.25
N ALA A 166 1.52 20.25 1.56
CA ALA A 166 0.50 21.10 2.11
C ALA A 166 0.82 22.58 1.81
N ALA A 167 -0.20 23.34 1.45
CA ALA A 167 -0.07 24.78 1.24
C ALA A 167 0.36 25.42 2.56
N GLY A 168 1.53 26.01 2.55
CA GLY A 168 2.25 26.49 3.66
C GLY A 168 1.80 27.48 4.57
#